data_67f20a1718de5518cafa772b9c7096a8
#
_entry.id   67f20a1718de5518cafa772b9c7096a8
#
_cell.length_a   1.000
_cell.length_b   1.000
_cell.length_c   1.000
_cell.angle_alpha   90.00
_cell.angle_beta   90.00
_cell.angle_gamma   90.00
#
_symmetry.space_group_name_H-M   'P 1'
#
loop_
_entity.id
_entity.type
_entity.pdbx_description
1 polymer ?
#
loop_
_entity_poly.entity_id
_entity_poly.type
_entity_poly.pdbx_seq_one_letter_code
_entity_poly.pdbx_strand_id
1 'polypeptide(L)'
;LPKVVMAMRESIRNAGSEVHFNTKVESFIIHEQKMAGVITADGREFFSGQVILATGHSARDIYEQLHTQKVQLEQKPFAVGVRIEHPQAQIDSLQYHTPLGQERPALLPAASYRLATKIDNRGVHSFCMCPGGFIVPAATENDEVVVNGMSLARRDSPFANSGMVVTVEPEDTAPFFSEHGVMAGMAFQKVLERAAKQHGGGGQVAPGQRVTDFLAGKDSADLPKTSYFPGIIPSRIDQILPEWITSRLRRGLNIFGKQMRGYITEECNLIGFETRTSSPIRIPRDKWTFQHPEISGLYPCGEGAGFAGGIVSAALDGMRCAEAAAESGGYTSQDRRNLESKTTPSSQV
;
A
#
# COMPACT_ATOMS: atom_id res chain seq x y z
N LEU A 1 6.48 -4.22 -15.17
CA LEU A 1 5.06 -3.88 -14.90
C LEU A 1 4.45 -2.97 -16.00
N PRO A 2 5.06 -1.85 -16.48
CA PRO A 2 4.45 -0.98 -17.50
C PRO A 2 3.99 -1.72 -18.76
N LYS A 3 4.82 -2.61 -19.32
CA LYS A 3 4.47 -3.42 -20.49
C LYS A 3 3.25 -4.32 -20.26
N VAL A 4 3.11 -4.87 -19.05
CA VAL A 4 1.94 -5.71 -18.68
C VAL A 4 0.67 -4.86 -18.64
N VAL A 5 0.73 -3.68 -18.01
CA VAL A 5 -0.41 -2.75 -17.96
C VAL A 5 -0.83 -2.28 -19.35
N MET A 6 0.15 -1.98 -20.22
CA MET A 6 -0.13 -1.62 -21.61
C MET A 6 -0.82 -2.75 -22.37
N ALA A 7 -0.32 -3.99 -22.23
CA ALA A 7 -0.92 -5.15 -22.88
C ALA A 7 -2.36 -5.41 -22.38
N MET A 8 -2.61 -5.29 -21.08
CA MET A 8 -3.96 -5.39 -20.51
C MET A 8 -4.90 -4.33 -21.09
N ARG A 9 -4.44 -3.08 -21.17
CA ARG A 9 -5.24 -2.00 -21.77
C ARG A 9 -5.59 -2.28 -23.24
N GLU A 10 -4.63 -2.72 -24.03
CA GLU A 10 -4.88 -3.08 -25.43
C GLU A 10 -5.83 -4.28 -25.55
N SER A 11 -5.73 -5.27 -24.66
CA SER A 11 -6.67 -6.39 -24.61
C SER A 11 -8.11 -5.93 -24.34
N ILE A 12 -8.29 -4.98 -23.40
CA ILE A 12 -9.60 -4.39 -23.10
C ILE A 12 -10.18 -3.69 -24.34
N ARG A 13 -9.37 -2.87 -25.02
CA ARG A 13 -9.80 -2.16 -26.24
C ARG A 13 -10.13 -3.10 -27.40
N ASN A 14 -9.30 -4.11 -27.61
CA ASN A 14 -9.49 -5.11 -28.66
C ASN A 14 -10.73 -5.97 -28.43
N ALA A 15 -11.17 -6.09 -27.18
CA ALA A 15 -12.45 -6.72 -26.83
C ALA A 15 -13.67 -5.79 -27.05
N GLY A 16 -13.48 -4.59 -27.60
CA GLY A 16 -14.55 -3.63 -27.87
C GLY A 16 -14.96 -2.79 -26.66
N SER A 17 -14.17 -2.83 -25.57
CA SER A 17 -14.42 -2.02 -24.37
C SER A 17 -13.66 -0.70 -24.41
N GLU A 18 -14.09 0.26 -23.60
CA GLU A 18 -13.50 1.59 -23.52
C GLU A 18 -12.59 1.76 -22.32
N VAL A 19 -11.58 2.62 -22.45
CA VAL A 19 -10.70 3.06 -21.36
C VAL A 19 -10.67 4.58 -21.35
N HIS A 20 -11.25 5.18 -20.32
CA HIS A 20 -11.36 6.63 -20.17
C HIS A 20 -10.24 7.15 -19.25
N PHE A 21 -9.39 8.05 -19.78
CA PHE A 21 -8.38 8.78 -19.01
C PHE A 21 -8.94 10.15 -18.60
N ASN A 22 -8.32 10.75 -17.57
CA ASN A 22 -8.76 12.04 -17.02
C ASN A 22 -10.25 12.06 -16.65
N THR A 23 -10.74 10.91 -16.17
CA THR A 23 -12.15 10.69 -15.87
C THR A 23 -12.26 10.26 -14.41
N LYS A 24 -12.39 11.25 -13.52
CA LYS A 24 -12.54 11.01 -12.08
C LYS A 24 -14.00 10.71 -11.78
N VAL A 25 -14.28 9.58 -11.15
CA VAL A 25 -15.59 9.28 -10.57
C VAL A 25 -15.77 10.12 -9.30
N GLU A 26 -16.87 10.84 -9.20
CA GLU A 26 -17.20 11.70 -8.07
C GLU A 26 -18.33 11.14 -7.22
N SER A 27 -19.27 10.41 -7.81
CA SER A 27 -20.36 9.78 -7.05
C SER A 27 -20.91 8.53 -7.73
N PHE A 28 -21.74 7.80 -6.98
CA PHE A 28 -22.39 6.59 -7.45
C PHE A 28 -23.89 6.84 -7.63
N ILE A 29 -24.45 6.29 -8.70
CA ILE A 29 -25.90 6.31 -8.96
C ILE A 29 -26.47 5.04 -8.32
N ILE A 30 -27.19 5.21 -7.20
CA ILE A 30 -27.78 4.11 -6.43
C ILE A 30 -29.28 4.37 -6.30
N HIS A 31 -30.10 3.45 -6.75
CA HIS A 31 -31.55 3.50 -6.63
C HIS A 31 -32.05 2.24 -5.92
N GLU A 32 -32.81 2.38 -4.85
CA GLU A 32 -33.41 1.26 -4.10
C GLU A 32 -32.41 0.13 -3.78
N GLN A 33 -31.20 0.51 -3.29
CA GLN A 33 -30.12 -0.42 -2.97
C GLN A 33 -29.57 -1.21 -4.20
N LYS A 34 -29.74 -0.65 -5.39
CA LYS A 34 -29.17 -1.21 -6.63
C LYS A 34 -28.25 -0.20 -7.28
N MET A 35 -27.12 -0.71 -7.72
CA MET A 35 -26.20 0.10 -8.53
C MET A 35 -26.82 0.39 -9.89
N ALA A 36 -26.77 1.64 -10.31
CA ALA A 36 -27.25 2.09 -11.61
C ALA A 36 -26.18 2.79 -12.45
N GLY A 37 -25.03 3.13 -11.85
CA GLY A 37 -23.92 3.75 -12.56
C GLY A 37 -23.03 4.63 -11.70
N VAL A 38 -22.26 5.48 -12.36
CA VAL A 38 -21.36 6.46 -11.73
C VAL A 38 -21.47 7.81 -12.42
N ILE A 39 -21.18 8.87 -11.67
CA ILE A 39 -21.09 10.25 -12.15
C ILE A 39 -19.63 10.70 -12.03
N THR A 40 -19.12 11.34 -13.06
CA THR A 40 -17.74 11.86 -13.10
C THR A 40 -17.70 13.34 -12.74
N ALA A 41 -16.52 13.83 -12.35
CA ALA A 41 -16.31 15.23 -11.94
C ALA A 41 -16.60 16.26 -13.03
N ASP A 42 -16.61 15.84 -14.30
CA ASP A 42 -17.04 16.68 -15.44
C ASP A 42 -18.53 16.54 -15.77
N GLY A 43 -19.32 15.88 -14.91
CA GLY A 43 -20.77 15.76 -15.01
C GLY A 43 -21.26 14.68 -15.97
N ARG A 44 -20.38 13.86 -16.56
CA ARG A 44 -20.83 12.73 -17.39
C ARG A 44 -21.37 11.60 -16.52
N GLU A 45 -22.38 10.93 -17.02
CA GLU A 45 -22.98 9.77 -16.39
C GLU A 45 -22.65 8.50 -17.17
N PHE A 46 -22.27 7.44 -16.46
CA PHE A 46 -22.05 6.10 -17.03
C PHE A 46 -23.02 5.15 -16.35
N PHE A 47 -24.01 4.70 -17.08
CA PHE A 47 -25.05 3.80 -16.56
C PHE A 47 -24.62 2.34 -16.66
N SER A 48 -24.69 1.62 -15.56
CA SER A 48 -24.47 0.18 -15.49
C SER A 48 -25.07 -0.40 -14.21
N GLY A 49 -25.73 -1.52 -14.32
CA GLY A 49 -26.20 -2.29 -13.15
C GLY A 49 -25.10 -3.09 -12.46
N GLN A 50 -23.87 -3.11 -13.02
CA GLN A 50 -22.71 -3.83 -12.48
C GLN A 50 -21.52 -2.89 -12.42
N VAL A 51 -21.02 -2.59 -11.22
CA VAL A 51 -19.88 -1.68 -10.99
C VAL A 51 -18.84 -2.37 -10.13
N ILE A 52 -17.66 -2.62 -10.69
CA ILE A 52 -16.49 -3.13 -9.95
C ILE A 52 -15.71 -1.95 -9.42
N LEU A 53 -15.63 -1.83 -8.09
CA LEU A 53 -14.92 -0.74 -7.42
C LEU A 53 -13.50 -1.18 -7.05
N ALA A 54 -12.52 -0.80 -7.87
CA ALA A 54 -11.12 -1.22 -7.77
C ALA A 54 -10.14 -0.03 -7.67
N THR A 55 -10.48 1.01 -6.90
CA THR A 55 -9.79 2.30 -6.85
C THR A 55 -8.50 2.31 -6.03
N GLY A 56 -8.20 1.22 -5.32
CA GLY A 56 -7.06 1.13 -4.39
C GLY A 56 -7.30 1.88 -3.07
N HIS A 57 -6.37 1.70 -2.12
CA HIS A 57 -6.57 2.19 -0.75
C HIS A 57 -6.17 3.67 -0.54
N SER A 58 -5.60 4.33 -1.54
CA SER A 58 -5.25 5.76 -1.46
C SER A 58 -6.33 6.69 -2.03
N ALA A 59 -7.38 6.15 -2.64
CA ALA A 59 -8.54 6.91 -3.13
C ALA A 59 -9.48 7.23 -1.94
N ARG A 60 -9.05 8.14 -1.06
CA ARG A 60 -9.76 8.49 0.18
C ARG A 60 -11.10 9.16 -0.08
N ASP A 61 -11.18 9.94 -1.14
CA ASP A 61 -12.41 10.57 -1.64
C ASP A 61 -13.51 9.54 -1.94
N ILE A 62 -13.17 8.36 -2.42
CA ILE A 62 -14.15 7.27 -2.67
C ILE A 62 -14.75 6.75 -1.36
N TYR A 63 -13.96 6.57 -0.31
CA TYR A 63 -14.53 6.19 1.00
C TYR A 63 -15.43 7.27 1.57
N GLU A 64 -15.04 8.54 1.42
CA GLU A 64 -15.83 9.69 1.84
C GLU A 64 -17.17 9.74 1.09
N GLN A 65 -17.16 9.48 -0.23
CA GLN A 65 -18.37 9.42 -1.05
C GLN A 65 -19.28 8.25 -0.63
N LEU A 66 -18.74 7.05 -0.49
CA LEU A 66 -19.50 5.89 -0.02
C LEU A 66 -20.14 6.15 1.34
N HIS A 67 -19.37 6.75 2.27
CA HIS A 67 -19.88 7.09 3.59
C HIS A 67 -21.01 8.15 3.53
N THR A 68 -20.84 9.18 2.72
CA THR A 68 -21.86 10.23 2.49
C THR A 68 -23.15 9.64 1.92
N GLN A 69 -23.01 8.67 1.02
CA GLN A 69 -24.15 7.94 0.42
C GLN A 69 -24.70 6.82 1.31
N LYS A 70 -24.20 6.72 2.57
CA LYS A 70 -24.62 5.73 3.58
C LYS A 70 -24.41 4.28 3.15
N VAL A 71 -23.43 4.04 2.29
CA VAL A 71 -22.96 2.69 1.97
C VAL A 71 -22.24 2.13 3.19
N GLN A 72 -22.55 0.91 3.59
CA GLN A 72 -21.92 0.25 4.72
C GLN A 72 -20.41 0.13 4.51
N LEU A 73 -19.64 0.57 5.52
CA LEU A 73 -18.19 0.43 5.59
C LEU A 73 -17.83 -0.17 6.95
N GLU A 74 -16.68 -0.83 7.03
CA GLU A 74 -16.17 -1.43 8.25
C GLU A 74 -14.76 -0.92 8.57
N GLN A 75 -14.43 -0.74 9.85
CA GLN A 75 -13.05 -0.54 10.27
C GLN A 75 -12.26 -1.84 10.06
N LYS A 76 -11.00 -1.69 9.67
CA LYS A 76 -10.11 -2.82 9.41
C LYS A 76 -8.74 -2.54 10.03
N PRO A 77 -8.11 -3.54 10.68
CA PRO A 77 -6.71 -3.44 11.09
C PRO A 77 -5.80 -3.11 9.92
N PHE A 78 -4.78 -2.27 10.19
CA PHE A 78 -3.75 -1.89 9.24
C PHE A 78 -2.41 -1.82 9.95
N ALA A 79 -1.37 -1.27 9.33
CA ALA A 79 -0.10 -1.09 10.00
C ALA A 79 0.52 0.25 9.61
N VAL A 80 1.23 0.86 10.55
CA VAL A 80 1.97 2.11 10.34
C VAL A 80 3.36 2.03 10.93
N GLY A 81 4.28 2.82 10.41
CA GLY A 81 5.63 2.94 10.92
C GLY A 81 6.52 3.79 10.04
N VAL A 82 7.71 3.32 9.80
CA VAL A 82 8.76 4.02 9.06
C VAL A 82 9.33 3.13 7.94
N ARG A 83 10.00 3.72 6.96
CA ARG A 83 10.92 3.00 6.09
C ARG A 83 12.30 2.91 6.76
N ILE A 84 12.82 1.69 6.90
CA ILE A 84 14.21 1.44 7.27
C ILE A 84 15.02 1.22 6.01
N GLU A 85 16.14 1.90 5.87
CA GLU A 85 17.01 1.83 4.71
C GLU A 85 18.44 1.51 5.10
N HIS A 86 19.04 0.56 4.38
CA HIS A 86 20.41 0.09 4.56
C HIS A 86 21.18 0.18 3.24
N PRO A 87 22.52 0.23 3.26
CA PRO A 87 23.31 -0.17 2.11
C PRO A 87 22.97 -1.60 1.68
N GLN A 88 22.68 -1.84 0.38
CA GLN A 88 22.37 -3.19 -0.11
C GLN A 88 23.51 -4.17 0.15
N ALA A 89 24.77 -3.73 0.01
CA ALA A 89 25.95 -4.56 0.28
C ALA A 89 25.98 -5.11 1.72
N GLN A 90 25.46 -4.37 2.69
CA GLN A 90 25.33 -4.84 4.07
C GLN A 90 24.30 -5.97 4.16
N ILE A 91 23.12 -5.80 3.55
CA ILE A 91 22.09 -6.86 3.55
C ILE A 91 22.58 -8.09 2.79
N ASP A 92 23.29 -7.91 1.68
CA ASP A 92 23.93 -9.02 0.94
C ASP A 92 24.90 -9.79 1.84
N SER A 93 25.80 -9.08 2.54
CA SER A 93 26.75 -9.69 3.49
C SER A 93 26.04 -10.48 4.60
N LEU A 94 24.99 -9.92 5.20
CA LEU A 94 24.23 -10.56 6.26
C LEU A 94 23.49 -11.81 5.80
N GLN A 95 22.90 -11.80 4.63
CA GLN A 95 22.09 -12.89 4.11
C GLN A 95 22.91 -14.00 3.44
N TYR A 96 24.00 -13.63 2.78
CA TYR A 96 24.90 -14.59 2.09
C TYR A 96 26.11 -15.00 2.91
N HIS A 97 26.23 -14.47 4.15
CA HIS A 97 27.34 -14.76 5.05
C HIS A 97 28.72 -14.48 4.43
N THR A 98 28.81 -13.41 3.65
CA THR A 98 30.07 -12.95 3.06
C THR A 98 30.69 -11.82 3.90
N PRO A 99 32.01 -11.64 3.88
CA PRO A 99 32.65 -10.50 4.54
C PRO A 99 32.05 -9.16 4.06
N LEU A 100 31.88 -8.21 4.99
CA LEU A 100 31.44 -6.87 4.63
C LEU A 100 32.46 -6.21 3.69
N GLY A 101 31.99 -5.59 2.61
CA GLY A 101 32.83 -4.99 1.55
C GLY A 101 33.19 -5.95 0.42
N GLN A 102 32.92 -7.24 0.54
CA GLN A 102 33.02 -8.17 -0.58
C GLN A 102 31.81 -8.00 -1.51
N GLU A 103 32.07 -7.93 -2.80
CA GLU A 103 30.99 -7.91 -3.79
C GLU A 103 30.16 -9.19 -3.76
N ARG A 104 28.86 -9.04 -3.91
CA ARG A 104 27.95 -10.18 -4.05
C ARG A 104 28.31 -11.01 -5.27
N PRO A 105 28.36 -12.36 -5.17
CA PRO A 105 28.56 -13.23 -6.32
C PRO A 105 27.56 -12.91 -7.44
N ALA A 106 28.03 -12.78 -8.68
CA ALA A 106 27.23 -12.30 -9.82
C ALA A 106 25.96 -13.13 -10.11
N LEU A 107 25.93 -14.39 -9.70
CA LEU A 107 24.78 -15.28 -9.87
C LEU A 107 23.70 -15.10 -8.79
N LEU A 108 24.00 -14.41 -7.69
CA LEU A 108 23.04 -14.19 -6.61
C LEU A 108 22.28 -12.88 -6.83
N PRO A 109 20.95 -12.88 -6.61
CA PRO A 109 20.16 -11.64 -6.67
C PRO A 109 20.53 -10.71 -5.50
N ALA A 110 20.08 -9.45 -5.55
CA ALA A 110 20.11 -8.58 -4.39
C ALA A 110 19.35 -9.25 -3.23
N ALA A 111 20.03 -9.38 -2.07
CA ALA A 111 19.49 -10.10 -0.94
C ALA A 111 18.27 -9.40 -0.34
N SER A 112 17.31 -10.20 0.13
CA SER A 112 16.11 -9.75 0.81
C SER A 112 15.97 -10.41 2.17
N TYR A 113 15.14 -9.84 3.03
CA TYR A 113 14.84 -10.40 4.34
C TYR A 113 13.36 -10.26 4.69
N ARG A 114 12.94 -11.05 5.65
CA ARG A 114 11.63 -10.96 6.29
C ARG A 114 11.79 -11.11 7.79
N LEU A 115 11.39 -10.09 8.54
CA LEU A 115 11.49 -10.06 9.99
C LEU A 115 10.09 -9.81 10.57
N ALA A 116 9.72 -10.56 11.59
CA ALA A 116 8.44 -10.40 12.27
C ALA A 116 8.56 -10.81 13.73
N THR A 117 7.89 -10.09 14.58
CA THR A 117 7.73 -10.40 16.00
C THR A 117 6.39 -9.90 16.51
N LYS A 118 6.02 -10.27 17.72
CA LYS A 118 4.82 -9.79 18.40
C LYS A 118 5.21 -9.14 19.72
N ILE A 119 4.73 -7.92 19.94
CA ILE A 119 5.01 -7.13 21.14
C ILE A 119 3.69 -6.61 21.68
N ASP A 120 3.36 -6.95 22.91
CA ASP A 120 2.12 -6.58 23.62
C ASP A 120 0.89 -6.78 22.72
N ASN A 121 0.78 -8.00 22.18
CA ASN A 121 -0.28 -8.43 21.26
C ASN A 121 -0.39 -7.67 19.92
N ARG A 122 0.56 -6.79 19.56
CA ARG A 122 0.64 -6.13 18.25
C ARG A 122 1.78 -6.73 17.42
N GLY A 123 1.55 -6.98 16.14
CA GLY A 123 2.60 -7.36 15.20
C GLY A 123 3.58 -6.21 14.99
N VAL A 124 4.87 -6.53 14.99
CA VAL A 124 5.94 -5.64 14.52
C VAL A 124 6.71 -6.41 13.45
N HIS A 125 6.76 -5.89 12.24
CA HIS A 125 7.30 -6.65 11.13
C HIS A 125 7.89 -5.79 10.01
N SER A 126 8.79 -6.41 9.24
CA SER A 126 9.22 -5.87 7.96
C SER A 126 8.08 -6.00 6.94
N PHE A 127 7.81 -4.94 6.20
CA PHE A 127 6.76 -4.89 5.19
C PHE A 127 7.34 -4.48 3.85
N CYS A 128 6.92 -5.15 2.77
CA CYS A 128 7.29 -4.82 1.41
C CYS A 128 8.78 -4.48 1.25
N MET A 129 9.66 -5.43 1.63
CA MET A 129 11.11 -5.28 1.50
C MET A 129 11.50 -5.16 0.03
N CYS A 130 12.28 -4.13 -0.30
CA CYS A 130 12.71 -3.74 -1.63
C CYS A 130 14.23 -3.90 -1.76
N PRO A 131 14.74 -5.07 -2.16
CA PRO A 131 16.17 -5.27 -2.40
C PRO A 131 16.62 -4.51 -3.65
N GLY A 132 17.80 -3.88 -3.57
CA GLY A 132 18.33 -3.03 -4.64
C GLY A 132 17.29 -2.00 -5.10
N GLY A 133 16.60 -1.39 -4.13
CA GLY A 133 15.44 -0.56 -4.37
C GLY A 133 15.61 0.89 -3.93
N PHE A 134 14.51 1.62 -3.99
CA PHE A 134 14.41 3.04 -3.66
C PHE A 134 13.26 3.27 -2.71
N ILE A 135 13.39 4.25 -1.82
CA ILE A 135 12.26 4.85 -1.13
C ILE A 135 11.68 5.94 -2.04
N VAL A 136 10.36 5.98 -2.13
CA VAL A 136 9.64 6.90 -3.02
C VAL A 136 8.54 7.64 -2.27
N PRO A 137 8.22 8.90 -2.67
CA PRO A 137 7.07 9.61 -2.13
C PRO A 137 5.77 8.92 -2.58
N ALA A 138 4.79 8.86 -1.68
CA ALA A 138 3.51 8.20 -1.90
C ALA A 138 2.31 9.02 -1.38
N ALA A 139 2.52 10.29 -1.02
CA ALA A 139 1.43 11.19 -0.64
C ALA A 139 0.52 11.49 -1.83
N THR A 140 -0.77 11.62 -1.55
CA THR A 140 -1.80 12.02 -2.54
C THR A 140 -2.29 13.44 -2.32
N GLU A 141 -2.02 14.02 -1.15
CA GLU A 141 -2.39 15.38 -0.79
C GLU A 141 -1.13 16.25 -0.59
N ASN A 142 -1.29 17.56 -0.78
CA ASN A 142 -0.16 18.51 -0.73
C ASN A 142 0.35 18.78 0.70
N ASP A 143 -0.48 18.58 1.71
CA ASP A 143 -0.18 18.81 3.13
C ASP A 143 0.32 17.55 3.85
N GLU A 144 0.65 16.50 3.10
CA GLU A 144 1.09 15.21 3.60
C GLU A 144 2.49 14.83 3.10
N VAL A 145 3.22 14.05 3.88
CA VAL A 145 4.40 13.29 3.45
C VAL A 145 4.18 11.83 3.82
N VAL A 146 4.26 10.98 2.81
CA VAL A 146 4.13 9.52 2.92
C VAL A 146 5.27 8.90 2.15
N VAL A 147 5.91 7.91 2.72
CA VAL A 147 6.98 7.16 2.05
C VAL A 147 6.55 5.73 1.76
N ASN A 148 7.02 5.19 0.66
CA ASN A 148 6.88 3.79 0.28
C ASN A 148 8.17 3.31 -0.37
N GLY A 149 8.28 2.03 -0.72
CA GLY A 149 9.45 1.48 -1.38
C GLY A 149 9.11 0.80 -2.70
N MET A 150 10.08 0.82 -3.61
CA MET A 150 10.00 0.07 -4.87
C MET A 150 11.36 -0.45 -5.29
N SER A 151 11.38 -1.57 -6.00
CA SER A 151 12.55 -2.08 -6.71
C SER A 151 12.32 -2.02 -8.20
N LEU A 152 13.32 -1.58 -8.95
CA LEU A 152 13.34 -1.74 -10.40
C LEU A 152 13.60 -3.21 -10.76
N ALA A 153 13.35 -3.58 -12.01
CA ALA A 153 13.53 -4.97 -12.46
C ALA A 153 14.95 -5.50 -12.24
N ARG A 154 15.97 -4.66 -12.37
CA ARG A 154 17.38 -5.03 -12.17
C ARG A 154 17.76 -5.19 -10.71
N ARG A 155 17.06 -4.50 -9.78
CA ARG A 155 17.39 -4.48 -8.35
C ARG A 155 18.86 -4.12 -8.08
N ASP A 156 19.33 -3.10 -8.78
CA ASP A 156 20.74 -2.66 -8.84
C ASP A 156 21.00 -1.32 -8.12
N SER A 157 20.04 -0.81 -7.37
CA SER A 157 20.27 0.31 -6.46
C SER A 157 21.24 -0.11 -5.35
N PRO A 158 22.12 0.80 -4.90
CA PRO A 158 23.01 0.52 -3.77
C PRO A 158 22.31 0.45 -2.43
N PHE A 159 20.99 0.57 -2.39
CA PHE A 159 20.18 0.56 -1.18
C PHE A 159 19.21 -0.62 -1.14
N ALA A 160 18.91 -1.03 0.09
CA ALA A 160 17.86 -1.97 0.45
C ALA A 160 16.93 -1.29 1.44
N ASN A 161 15.62 -1.35 1.25
CA ASN A 161 14.70 -0.74 2.20
C ASN A 161 13.48 -1.63 2.49
N SER A 162 12.85 -1.41 3.63
CA SER A 162 11.65 -2.11 4.04
C SER A 162 10.79 -1.20 4.93
N GLY A 163 9.48 -1.31 4.85
CA GLY A 163 8.63 -0.82 5.92
C GLY A 163 8.97 -1.53 7.22
N MET A 164 9.08 -0.80 8.31
CA MET A 164 9.16 -1.31 9.67
C MET A 164 7.92 -0.80 10.39
N VAL A 165 6.94 -1.68 10.55
CA VAL A 165 5.57 -1.26 10.88
C VAL A 165 5.00 -2.01 12.07
N VAL A 166 4.08 -1.34 12.75
CA VAL A 166 3.33 -1.86 13.91
C VAL A 166 1.87 -1.99 13.52
N THR A 167 1.25 -3.11 13.86
CA THR A 167 -0.19 -3.31 13.64
C THR A 167 -1.00 -2.32 14.47
N VAL A 168 -1.96 -1.69 13.83
CA VAL A 168 -2.97 -0.78 14.39
C VAL A 168 -4.33 -1.48 14.32
N GLU A 169 -4.94 -1.67 15.46
CA GLU A 169 -6.29 -2.23 15.56
C GLU A 169 -7.33 -1.08 15.67
N PRO A 170 -8.60 -1.33 15.38
CA PRO A 170 -9.65 -0.29 15.50
C PRO A 170 -9.66 0.41 16.86
N GLU A 171 -9.39 -0.32 17.94
CA GLU A 171 -9.35 0.23 19.31
C GLU A 171 -8.25 1.29 19.50
N ASP A 172 -7.13 1.17 18.77
CA ASP A 172 -6.02 2.14 18.83
C ASP A 172 -6.42 3.49 18.21
N THR A 173 -7.45 3.50 17.36
CA THR A 173 -7.98 4.71 16.71
C THR A 173 -9.26 5.23 17.37
N ALA A 174 -9.67 4.65 18.51
CA ALA A 174 -10.86 5.07 19.25
C ALA A 174 -10.95 6.59 19.56
N PRO A 175 -9.85 7.32 19.84
CA PRO A 175 -9.91 8.77 20.04
C PRO A 175 -10.45 9.56 18.83
N PHE A 176 -10.36 9.00 17.63
CA PHE A 176 -10.86 9.60 16.39
C PHE A 176 -12.31 9.19 16.07
N PHE A 177 -12.86 8.20 16.78
CA PHE A 177 -14.13 7.59 16.42
C PHE A 177 -15.32 8.55 16.61
N SER A 178 -15.31 9.38 17.65
CA SER A 178 -16.40 10.32 17.92
C SER A 178 -16.65 11.34 16.80
N GLU A 179 -15.58 11.72 16.08
CA GLU A 179 -15.65 12.70 14.99
C GLU A 179 -15.74 12.03 13.62
N HIS A 180 -15.05 10.91 13.44
CA HIS A 180 -14.83 10.32 12.11
C HIS A 180 -15.51 8.95 11.92
N GLY A 181 -16.11 8.37 12.96
CA GLY A 181 -16.80 7.07 12.88
C GLY A 181 -15.91 5.99 12.27
N VAL A 182 -16.43 5.30 11.27
CA VAL A 182 -15.72 4.23 10.54
C VAL A 182 -14.42 4.72 9.87
N MET A 183 -14.28 6.01 9.64
CA MET A 183 -13.11 6.66 9.03
C MET A 183 -11.98 6.94 10.05
N ALA A 184 -12.13 6.58 11.32
CA ALA A 184 -11.18 6.88 12.40
C ALA A 184 -9.73 6.45 12.07
N GLY A 185 -9.55 5.25 11.47
CA GLY A 185 -8.23 4.77 11.04
C GLY A 185 -7.60 5.64 9.95
N MET A 186 -8.40 6.15 9.02
CA MET A 186 -7.95 7.07 7.96
C MET A 186 -7.58 8.45 8.54
N ALA A 187 -8.37 8.95 9.50
CA ALA A 187 -8.06 10.18 10.22
C ALA A 187 -6.73 10.07 10.98
N PHE A 188 -6.49 8.95 11.65
CA PHE A 188 -5.22 8.66 12.30
C PHE A 188 -4.04 8.67 11.33
N GLN A 189 -4.17 8.04 10.15
CA GLN A 189 -3.14 8.13 9.11
C GLN A 189 -2.86 9.57 8.69
N LYS A 190 -3.91 10.37 8.42
CA LYS A 190 -3.77 11.80 8.05
C LYS A 190 -3.00 12.61 9.09
N VAL A 191 -3.22 12.37 10.38
CA VAL A 191 -2.48 13.05 11.46
C VAL A 191 -0.98 12.75 11.38
N LEU A 192 -0.60 11.48 11.19
CA LEU A 192 0.81 11.10 11.06
C LEU A 192 1.45 11.66 9.78
N GLU A 193 0.73 11.64 8.67
CA GLU A 193 1.20 12.13 7.37
C GLU A 193 1.43 13.64 7.37
N ARG A 194 0.56 14.40 8.05
CA ARG A 194 0.72 15.84 8.28
C ARG A 194 1.84 16.14 9.26
N ALA A 195 1.98 15.34 10.34
CA ALA A 195 3.12 15.47 11.25
C ALA A 195 4.45 15.23 10.50
N ALA A 196 4.52 14.24 9.60
CA ALA A 196 5.68 14.03 8.74
C ALA A 196 5.98 15.27 7.86
N LYS A 197 4.94 15.91 7.32
CA LYS A 197 5.07 17.14 6.53
C LYS A 197 5.59 18.31 7.35
N GLN A 198 5.09 18.48 8.59
CA GLN A 198 5.50 19.57 9.50
C GLN A 198 6.95 19.43 9.94
N HIS A 199 7.40 18.19 10.18
CA HIS A 199 8.76 17.88 10.62
C HIS A 199 9.72 17.57 9.47
N GLY A 200 9.25 17.61 8.23
CA GLY A 200 10.04 17.52 7.01
C GLY A 200 10.61 18.87 6.58
N GLY A 201 11.45 18.86 5.53
CA GLY A 201 12.14 20.05 5.02
C GLY A 201 11.33 20.88 4.00
N GLY A 202 10.01 20.70 3.92
CA GLY A 202 9.18 21.31 2.87
C GLY A 202 9.04 20.41 1.63
N GLY A 203 8.12 20.74 0.72
CA GLY A 203 7.81 19.87 -0.41
C GLY A 203 7.47 18.44 0.02
N GLN A 204 8.20 17.46 -0.47
CA GLN A 204 8.13 16.05 -0.07
C GLN A 204 9.38 15.59 0.71
N VAL A 205 10.17 16.50 1.25
CA VAL A 205 11.31 16.18 2.11
C VAL A 205 10.79 15.53 3.39
N ALA A 206 11.28 14.33 3.73
CA ALA A 206 10.78 13.54 4.83
C ALA A 206 11.61 13.70 6.12
N PRO A 207 11.02 13.53 7.31
CA PRO A 207 11.77 13.39 8.54
C PRO A 207 12.58 12.10 8.54
N GLY A 208 13.85 12.17 8.95
CA GLY A 208 14.77 11.05 9.06
C GLY A 208 15.44 10.98 10.42
N GLN A 209 15.76 9.77 10.88
CA GLN A 209 16.55 9.55 12.10
C GLN A 209 17.46 8.33 11.88
N ARG A 210 18.70 8.41 12.31
CA ARG A 210 19.60 7.26 12.32
C ARG A 210 19.02 6.17 13.26
N VAL A 211 19.07 4.92 12.85
CA VAL A 211 18.45 3.84 13.64
C VAL A 211 19.05 3.71 15.04
N THR A 212 20.37 3.91 15.19
CA THR A 212 21.06 3.87 16.49
C THR A 212 20.63 5.01 17.41
N ASP A 213 20.41 6.22 16.85
CA ASP A 213 19.94 7.38 17.59
C ASP A 213 18.46 7.25 17.98
N PHE A 214 17.63 6.70 17.10
CA PHE A 214 16.24 6.35 17.43
C PHE A 214 16.16 5.39 18.61
N LEU A 215 17.00 4.34 18.61
CA LEU A 215 17.04 3.36 19.72
C LEU A 215 17.54 4.02 21.02
N ALA A 216 18.50 4.93 20.93
CA ALA A 216 19.06 5.66 22.06
C ALA A 216 18.20 6.86 22.52
N GLY A 217 17.17 7.23 21.77
CA GLY A 217 16.36 8.42 22.05
C GLY A 217 17.13 9.73 21.90
N LYS A 218 17.99 9.83 20.89
CA LYS A 218 18.89 10.98 20.63
C LYS A 218 18.58 11.66 19.34
N ASP A 219 18.98 12.92 19.21
CA ASP A 219 19.02 13.61 17.93
C ASP A 219 20.12 13.03 17.04
N SER A 220 19.84 12.93 15.74
CA SER A 220 20.86 12.61 14.73
C SER A 220 21.52 13.90 14.29
N ALA A 221 22.86 14.01 14.48
CA ALA A 221 23.61 15.17 14.05
C ALA A 221 23.68 15.27 12.52
N ASP A 222 23.72 14.13 11.87
CA ASP A 222 23.72 13.95 10.42
C ASP A 222 22.95 12.67 10.05
N LEU A 223 22.72 12.44 8.77
CA LEU A 223 22.06 11.23 8.27
C LEU A 223 22.91 10.60 7.16
N PRO A 224 23.03 9.25 7.13
CA PRO A 224 23.57 8.53 6.00
C PRO A 224 22.91 8.89 4.67
N LYS A 225 23.58 8.58 3.57
CA LYS A 225 22.98 8.71 2.22
C LYS A 225 21.70 7.91 2.13
N THR A 226 20.76 8.43 1.35
CA THR A 226 19.46 7.80 1.13
C THR A 226 19.12 7.70 -0.35
N SER A 227 18.28 6.72 -0.69
CA SER A 227 17.67 6.61 -2.01
C SER A 227 16.44 7.52 -2.18
N TYR A 228 15.94 8.12 -1.11
CA TYR A 228 14.75 8.97 -1.14
C TYR A 228 15.05 10.29 -1.85
N PHE A 229 14.62 10.39 -3.10
CA PHE A 229 14.99 11.50 -3.98
C PHE A 229 14.62 12.89 -3.45
N PRO A 230 13.45 13.12 -2.82
CA PRO A 230 13.15 14.43 -2.26
C PRO A 230 14.07 14.87 -1.13
N GLY A 231 14.83 13.94 -0.54
CA GLY A 231 15.73 14.20 0.58
C GLY A 231 15.09 13.98 1.94
N ILE A 232 15.94 13.91 2.95
CA ILE A 232 15.56 13.75 4.36
C ILE A 232 16.25 14.80 5.22
N ILE A 233 15.62 15.17 6.33
CA ILE A 233 16.24 16.01 7.35
C ILE A 233 16.24 15.31 8.71
N PRO A 234 17.28 15.57 9.56
CA PRO A 234 17.31 15.04 10.91
C PRO A 234 16.09 15.49 11.70
N SER A 235 15.36 14.52 12.26
CA SER A 235 14.14 14.75 13.04
C SER A 235 13.96 13.65 14.09
N ARG A 236 13.36 13.98 15.21
CA ARG A 236 13.07 13.04 16.30
C ARG A 236 11.84 12.19 15.95
N ILE A 237 12.00 11.24 15.02
CA ILE A 237 10.92 10.30 14.62
C ILE A 237 10.29 9.64 15.85
N ASP A 238 11.09 9.33 16.85
CA ASP A 238 10.66 8.74 18.10
C ASP A 238 9.78 9.66 18.97
N GLN A 239 9.76 10.96 18.72
CA GLN A 239 8.88 11.93 19.39
C GLN A 239 7.67 12.33 18.53
N ILE A 240 7.77 12.17 17.21
CA ILE A 240 6.69 12.49 16.27
C ILE A 240 5.65 11.37 16.25
N LEU A 241 6.11 10.12 16.26
CA LEU A 241 5.21 8.96 16.36
C LEU A 241 4.60 8.84 17.76
N PRO A 242 3.36 8.36 17.87
CA PRO A 242 2.78 8.01 19.17
C PRO A 242 3.68 7.04 19.95
N GLU A 243 3.83 7.28 21.27
CA GLU A 243 4.73 6.50 22.12
C GLU A 243 4.47 4.99 22.06
N TRP A 244 3.21 4.59 21.96
CA TRP A 244 2.87 3.17 21.87
C TRP A 244 3.38 2.50 20.58
N ILE A 245 3.54 3.25 19.47
CA ILE A 245 4.18 2.78 18.23
C ILE A 245 5.69 2.81 18.40
N THR A 246 6.26 3.92 18.88
CA THR A 246 7.69 4.11 19.09
C THR A 246 8.27 3.03 19.98
N SER A 247 7.65 2.77 21.15
CA SER A 247 8.07 1.72 22.07
C SER A 247 8.11 0.34 21.42
N ARG A 248 7.09 0.01 20.64
CA ARG A 248 7.03 -1.28 19.92
C ARG A 248 8.08 -1.38 18.80
N LEU A 249 8.30 -0.31 18.05
CA LEU A 249 9.36 -0.24 17.03
C LEU A 249 10.74 -0.43 17.67
N ARG A 250 11.05 0.26 18.79
CA ARG A 250 12.32 0.09 19.51
C ARG A 250 12.54 -1.35 19.97
N ARG A 251 11.53 -1.96 20.59
CA ARG A 251 11.61 -3.35 21.05
C ARG A 251 11.73 -4.32 19.87
N GLY A 252 10.99 -4.11 18.80
CA GLY A 252 11.06 -4.90 17.57
C GLY A 252 12.43 -4.81 16.90
N LEU A 253 12.97 -3.62 16.71
CA LEU A 253 14.30 -3.40 16.15
C LEU A 253 15.40 -4.08 16.97
N ASN A 254 15.32 -4.01 18.30
CA ASN A 254 16.27 -4.73 19.18
C ASN A 254 16.18 -6.25 19.02
N ILE A 255 14.99 -6.81 18.84
CA ILE A 255 14.81 -8.24 18.56
C ILE A 255 15.40 -8.58 17.18
N PHE A 256 15.13 -7.77 16.16
CA PHE A 256 15.62 -7.99 14.80
C PHE A 256 17.15 -7.86 14.70
N GLY A 257 17.74 -6.94 15.45
CA GLY A 257 19.21 -6.86 15.57
C GLY A 257 19.85 -8.09 16.18
N LYS A 258 19.12 -8.82 17.06
CA LYS A 258 19.59 -10.13 17.60
C LYS A 258 19.39 -11.28 16.60
N GLN A 259 18.27 -11.27 15.86
CA GLN A 259 17.97 -12.28 14.84
C GLN A 259 18.90 -12.16 13.62
N MET A 260 19.24 -10.94 13.23
CA MET A 260 20.11 -10.62 12.11
C MET A 260 21.21 -9.68 12.60
N ARG A 261 22.30 -10.28 13.12
CA ARG A 261 23.43 -9.53 13.69
C ARG A 261 24.05 -8.62 12.63
N GLY A 262 24.17 -7.34 12.93
CA GLY A 262 24.60 -6.31 11.97
C GLY A 262 23.45 -5.56 11.28
N TYR A 263 22.19 -5.91 11.57
CA TYR A 263 21.03 -5.18 11.04
C TYR A 263 20.91 -3.75 11.58
N ILE A 264 21.26 -3.55 12.85
CA ILE A 264 21.29 -2.24 13.50
C ILE A 264 22.69 -1.67 13.35
N THR A 265 22.83 -0.60 12.55
CA THR A 265 24.09 0.09 12.29
C THR A 265 23.91 1.60 12.18
N GLU A 266 25.00 2.34 12.23
CA GLU A 266 25.01 3.78 12.04
C GLU A 266 24.75 4.19 10.57
N GLU A 267 24.93 3.29 9.61
CA GLU A 267 24.66 3.48 8.20
C GLU A 267 23.19 3.32 7.81
N CYS A 268 22.31 3.11 8.79
CA CYS A 268 20.91 2.82 8.57
C CYS A 268 20.02 4.01 8.96
N ASN A 269 19.16 4.42 8.03
CA ASN A 269 18.16 5.45 8.25
C ASN A 269 16.77 4.86 8.56
N LEU A 270 16.04 5.52 9.46
CA LEU A 270 14.58 5.46 9.55
C LEU A 270 14.03 6.71 8.87
N ILE A 271 13.05 6.54 7.99
CA ILE A 271 12.47 7.63 7.18
C ILE A 271 10.95 7.56 7.34
N GLY A 272 10.35 8.65 7.67
CA GLY A 272 8.94 8.68 8.04
C GLY A 272 8.03 9.37 7.03
N PHE A 273 6.74 8.96 6.99
CA PHE A 273 6.17 7.77 7.64
C PHE A 273 5.59 6.85 6.60
N GLU A 274 5.60 5.54 6.83
CA GLU A 274 4.86 4.57 6.06
C GLU A 274 3.54 4.28 6.76
N THR A 275 2.48 4.92 6.30
CA THR A 275 1.14 4.86 6.88
C THR A 275 0.16 4.07 6.02
N ARG A 276 0.48 3.90 4.73
CA ARG A 276 -0.43 3.32 3.74
C ARG A 276 -0.02 1.91 3.33
N THR A 277 0.19 1.04 4.34
CA THR A 277 0.50 -0.38 4.11
C THR A 277 -0.71 -1.17 3.59
N SER A 278 -1.91 -0.78 4.02
CA SER A 278 -3.20 -1.32 3.60
C SER A 278 -4.32 -0.34 3.93
N SER A 279 -5.52 -0.59 3.39
CA SER A 279 -6.70 0.21 3.75
C SER A 279 -7.04 0.04 5.24
N PRO A 280 -7.31 1.14 5.98
CA PRO A 280 -7.88 1.10 7.31
C PRO A 280 -9.40 0.84 7.30
N ILE A 281 -9.98 0.75 6.12
CA ILE A 281 -11.41 0.57 5.87
C ILE A 281 -11.59 -0.65 5.00
N ARG A 282 -12.62 -1.43 5.29
CA ARG A 282 -13.15 -2.47 4.43
C ARG A 282 -14.47 -2.01 3.84
N ILE A 283 -14.66 -2.24 2.55
CA ILE A 283 -15.96 -2.17 1.90
C ILE A 283 -16.49 -3.60 1.87
N PRO A 284 -17.45 -3.97 2.73
CA PRO A 284 -17.86 -5.36 2.87
C PRO A 284 -18.42 -5.95 1.57
N ARG A 285 -18.28 -7.25 1.41
CA ARG A 285 -18.89 -7.99 0.29
C ARG A 285 -19.20 -9.43 0.72
N ASP A 286 -20.19 -10.01 0.10
CA ASP A 286 -20.49 -11.42 0.25
C ASP A 286 -19.39 -12.28 -0.39
N LYS A 287 -19.04 -13.37 0.27
CA LYS A 287 -17.91 -14.23 -0.15
C LYS A 287 -18.20 -15.07 -1.40
N TRP A 288 -19.47 -15.24 -1.74
CA TRP A 288 -19.89 -16.06 -2.88
C TRP A 288 -20.28 -15.23 -4.09
N THR A 289 -21.09 -14.18 -3.87
CA THR A 289 -21.55 -13.30 -4.93
C THR A 289 -20.58 -12.16 -5.24
N PHE A 290 -19.63 -11.89 -4.35
CA PHE A 290 -18.70 -10.76 -4.40
C PHE A 290 -19.38 -9.39 -4.41
N GLN A 291 -20.71 -9.34 -4.23
CA GLN A 291 -21.45 -8.08 -4.15
C GLN A 291 -21.43 -7.50 -2.74
N HIS A 292 -21.59 -6.18 -2.67
CA HIS A 292 -21.84 -5.50 -1.41
C HIS A 292 -23.15 -6.02 -0.76
N PRO A 293 -23.19 -6.25 0.57
CA PRO A 293 -24.36 -6.91 1.20
C PRO A 293 -25.67 -6.15 1.02
N GLU A 294 -25.61 -4.80 0.99
CA GLU A 294 -26.79 -3.95 0.92
C GLU A 294 -27.04 -3.36 -0.46
N ILE A 295 -26.04 -3.40 -1.36
CA ILE A 295 -26.13 -2.76 -2.68
C ILE A 295 -25.82 -3.79 -3.75
N SER A 296 -26.87 -4.29 -4.38
CA SER A 296 -26.72 -5.22 -5.50
C SER A 296 -26.07 -4.54 -6.71
N GLY A 297 -25.19 -5.27 -7.40
CA GLY A 297 -24.42 -4.75 -8.53
C GLY A 297 -23.17 -3.95 -8.17
N LEU A 298 -22.87 -3.71 -6.88
CA LEU A 298 -21.61 -3.16 -6.42
C LEU A 298 -20.64 -4.29 -6.03
N TYR A 299 -19.47 -4.35 -6.68
CA TYR A 299 -18.42 -5.34 -6.43
C TYR A 299 -17.18 -4.68 -5.84
N PRO A 300 -17.04 -4.60 -4.50
CA PRO A 300 -15.83 -4.10 -3.86
C PRO A 300 -14.64 -5.00 -4.16
N CYS A 301 -13.53 -4.43 -4.67
CA CYS A 301 -12.44 -5.19 -5.22
C CYS A 301 -11.06 -4.66 -4.76
N GLY A 302 -10.13 -5.60 -4.57
CA GLY A 302 -8.71 -5.32 -4.40
C GLY A 302 -8.33 -4.73 -3.05
N GLU A 303 -7.23 -4.00 -3.01
CA GLU A 303 -6.67 -3.40 -1.79
C GLU A 303 -7.58 -2.32 -1.20
N GLY A 304 -8.24 -1.52 -2.05
CA GLY A 304 -9.16 -0.49 -1.60
C GLY A 304 -10.37 -1.06 -0.85
N ALA A 305 -10.89 -2.18 -1.29
CA ALA A 305 -11.96 -2.87 -0.58
C ALA A 305 -11.49 -3.70 0.63
N GLY A 306 -10.17 -3.83 0.83
CA GLY A 306 -9.58 -4.57 1.95
C GLY A 306 -9.48 -6.09 1.74
N PHE A 307 -9.51 -6.56 0.49
CA PHE A 307 -9.45 -8.00 0.13
C PHE A 307 -8.14 -8.44 -0.53
N ALA A 308 -7.21 -7.51 -0.75
CA ALA A 308 -5.88 -7.81 -1.28
C ALA A 308 -4.81 -7.02 -0.52
N GLY A 309 -3.57 -7.47 -0.61
CA GLY A 309 -2.40 -6.83 0.01
C GLY A 309 -1.17 -6.84 -0.90
N GLY A 310 -1.36 -6.75 -2.23
CA GLY A 310 -0.29 -6.68 -3.20
C GLY A 310 -0.79 -6.87 -4.64
N ILE A 311 0.07 -6.57 -5.60
CA ILE A 311 -0.25 -6.48 -7.04
C ILE A 311 -0.93 -7.77 -7.56
N VAL A 312 -0.33 -8.94 -7.27
CA VAL A 312 -0.86 -10.23 -7.79
C VAL A 312 -2.19 -10.59 -7.12
N SER A 313 -2.28 -10.42 -5.80
CA SER A 313 -3.54 -10.71 -5.09
C SER A 313 -4.67 -9.77 -5.52
N ALA A 314 -4.37 -8.48 -5.78
CA ALA A 314 -5.35 -7.53 -6.31
C ALA A 314 -5.81 -7.90 -7.73
N ALA A 315 -4.89 -8.36 -8.58
CA ALA A 315 -5.24 -8.82 -9.93
C ALA A 315 -6.14 -10.06 -9.90
N LEU A 316 -5.81 -11.06 -9.06
CA LEU A 316 -6.64 -12.26 -8.89
C LEU A 316 -8.03 -11.94 -8.31
N ASP A 317 -8.09 -11.00 -7.39
CA ASP A 317 -9.34 -10.53 -6.82
C ASP A 317 -10.21 -9.81 -7.87
N GLY A 318 -9.56 -8.98 -8.71
CA GLY A 318 -10.20 -8.33 -9.86
C GLY A 318 -10.82 -9.31 -10.84
N MET A 319 -10.11 -10.39 -11.17
CA MET A 319 -10.62 -11.46 -12.02
C MET A 319 -11.88 -12.10 -11.44
N ARG A 320 -11.87 -12.45 -10.13
CA ARG A 320 -13.03 -13.05 -9.44
C ARG A 320 -14.23 -12.11 -9.40
N CYS A 321 -14.01 -10.82 -9.12
CA CYS A 321 -15.07 -9.82 -9.17
C CYS A 321 -15.65 -9.67 -10.57
N ALA A 322 -14.82 -9.70 -11.60
CA ALA A 322 -15.26 -9.61 -13.00
C ALA A 322 -16.08 -10.84 -13.41
N GLU A 323 -15.65 -12.04 -13.04
CA GLU A 323 -16.39 -13.29 -13.27
C GLU A 323 -17.77 -13.23 -12.59
N ALA A 324 -17.83 -12.86 -11.30
CA ALA A 324 -19.09 -12.75 -10.57
C ALA A 324 -20.02 -11.67 -11.14
N ALA A 325 -19.47 -10.53 -11.58
CA ALA A 325 -20.25 -9.48 -12.23
C ALA A 325 -20.82 -9.94 -13.58
N ALA A 326 -20.03 -10.66 -14.39
CA ALA A 326 -20.47 -11.20 -15.65
C ALA A 326 -21.60 -12.24 -15.48
N GLU A 327 -21.45 -13.19 -14.55
CA GLU A 327 -22.48 -14.20 -14.23
C GLU A 327 -23.78 -13.53 -13.77
N SER A 328 -23.70 -12.54 -12.88
CA SER A 328 -24.85 -11.77 -12.42
C SER A 328 -25.50 -10.95 -13.54
N GLY A 329 -24.73 -10.52 -14.54
CA GLY A 329 -25.19 -9.84 -15.74
C GLY A 329 -25.77 -10.77 -16.82
N GLY A 330 -25.83 -12.08 -16.55
CA GLY A 330 -26.45 -13.07 -17.46
C GLY A 330 -25.48 -13.71 -18.43
N TYR A 331 -24.15 -13.48 -18.32
CA TYR A 331 -23.15 -14.19 -19.13
C TYR A 331 -22.98 -15.63 -18.61
N THR A 332 -22.97 -16.57 -19.55
CA THR A 332 -22.85 -18.00 -19.23
C THR A 332 -21.41 -18.51 -19.39
N SER A 333 -21.13 -19.70 -18.84
CA SER A 333 -19.87 -20.41 -19.08
C SER A 333 -19.63 -20.74 -20.57
N GLN A 334 -20.68 -20.75 -21.38
CA GLN A 334 -20.59 -20.93 -22.83
C GLN A 334 -20.08 -19.66 -23.50
N ASP A 335 -20.52 -18.49 -23.06
CA ASP A 335 -20.04 -17.19 -23.57
C ASP A 335 -18.55 -17.00 -23.26
N ARG A 336 -18.10 -17.42 -22.09
CA ARG A 336 -16.69 -17.45 -21.69
C ARG A 336 -15.84 -18.28 -22.69
N ARG A 337 -16.24 -19.51 -22.99
CA ARG A 337 -15.54 -20.39 -23.96
C ARG A 337 -15.47 -19.78 -25.35
N ASN A 338 -16.53 -19.13 -25.79
CA ASN A 338 -16.59 -18.44 -27.07
C ASN A 338 -15.63 -17.23 -27.13
N LEU A 339 -15.42 -16.52 -26.05
CA LEU A 339 -14.44 -15.42 -25.94
C LEU A 339 -13.00 -15.94 -25.93
N GLU A 340 -12.72 -16.98 -25.16
CA GLU A 340 -11.38 -17.62 -25.09
C GLU A 340 -10.96 -18.17 -26.46
N SER A 341 -11.87 -18.75 -27.25
CA SER A 341 -11.59 -19.23 -28.58
C SER A 341 -11.27 -18.13 -29.60
N LYS A 342 -11.77 -16.90 -29.40
CA LYS A 342 -11.49 -15.73 -30.24
C LYS A 342 -10.20 -15.00 -29.90
N THR A 343 -9.71 -15.18 -28.67
CA THR A 343 -8.52 -14.48 -28.17
C THR A 343 -7.23 -15.30 -28.22
N THR A 344 -7.32 -16.60 -28.49
CA THR A 344 -6.13 -17.44 -28.69
C THR A 344 -5.56 -17.14 -30.08
N PRO A 345 -4.32 -16.60 -30.19
CA PRO A 345 -3.67 -16.46 -31.51
C PRO A 345 -3.57 -17.85 -32.13
N SER A 346 -4.04 -18.00 -33.35
CA SER A 346 -3.74 -19.18 -34.13
C SER A 346 -2.22 -19.33 -34.21
N SER A 347 -1.69 -20.33 -33.52
CA SER A 347 -0.31 -20.76 -33.68
C SER A 347 -0.19 -21.28 -35.12
N GLN A 348 0.20 -20.42 -36.04
CA GLN A 348 0.76 -20.85 -37.29
C GLN A 348 2.22 -21.21 -37.03
N VAL A 349 2.52 -22.47 -37.26
CA VAL A 349 3.80 -23.15 -37.31
C VAL A 349 4.79 -22.43 -38.23
#